data_3257989e498c5fe99891904d22890844
#
_entry.id   3257989e498c5fe99891904d22890844
#
_cell.length_a   1.000
_cell.length_b   1.000
_cell.length_c   1.000
_cell.angle_alpha   90.00
_cell.angle_beta   90.00
_cell.angle_gamma   90.00
#
_symmetry.space_group_name_H-M   'P 1'
#
loop_
_entity.id
_entity.type
_entity.pdbx_description
1 polymer ?
#
loop_
_entity_poly.entity_id
_entity_poly.type
_entity_poly.pdbx_seq_one_letter_code
_entity_poly.pdbx_strand_id
1 'polypeptide(L)'
;MKAIGIFLLLISSCFVFSQDMSQDFGTWTKIKSDFKINKKTSFTNKTEVRTLDNSSQISQFYTQFSFNKKLNKKLSTSFAMRLRLLNKEYSYLLANRFHNDLTFKHKISDLYLYFRLRTQINFNLNSSNEFYERTRLKLKYKINKKIAFYTYQELYFLLSPSERYFYDKTRFGIGIQYELNKETDLEIKYLKINDINVENPSSLNVLGATVTIKF
;
A
#
# COMPACT_ATOMS: atom_id res chain seq x y z
N MET A 1 20.36 -17.41 -10.95
CA MET A 1 20.90 -17.53 -9.59
C MET A 1 20.83 -16.22 -8.77
N LYS A 2 21.29 -15.03 -9.28
CA LYS A 2 21.26 -13.76 -8.48
C LYS A 2 19.86 -13.31 -8.04
N ALA A 3 18.80 -13.55 -8.83
CA ALA A 3 17.41 -13.18 -8.47
C ALA A 3 16.82 -14.04 -7.34
N ILE A 4 17.23 -15.30 -7.22
CA ILE A 4 16.78 -16.22 -6.16
C ILE A 4 17.36 -15.81 -4.81
N GLY A 5 18.61 -15.32 -4.76
CA GLY A 5 19.24 -14.82 -3.54
C GLY A 5 18.55 -13.58 -2.97
N ILE A 6 18.11 -12.66 -3.82
CA ILE A 6 17.36 -11.46 -3.41
C ILE A 6 15.94 -11.85 -2.90
N PHE A 7 15.32 -12.85 -3.50
CA PHE A 7 14.03 -13.37 -3.08
C PHE A 7 14.11 -14.05 -1.70
N LEU A 8 15.16 -14.83 -1.44
CA LEU A 8 15.42 -15.47 -0.14
C LEU A 8 15.72 -14.43 0.97
N LEU A 9 16.46 -13.37 0.67
CA LEU A 9 16.75 -12.28 1.60
C LEU A 9 15.48 -11.50 2.00
N LEU A 10 14.52 -11.33 1.10
CA LEU A 10 13.24 -10.68 1.41
C LEU A 10 12.33 -11.58 2.26
N ILE A 11 12.42 -12.89 2.13
CA ILE A 11 11.64 -13.84 2.93
C ILE A 11 12.23 -13.95 4.34
N SER A 12 13.55 -13.95 4.50
CA SER A 12 14.20 -14.07 5.82
C SER A 12 13.88 -12.90 6.77
N SER A 13 13.63 -11.70 6.24
CA SER A 13 13.22 -10.54 7.06
C SER A 13 11.80 -10.66 7.65
N CYS A 14 10.99 -11.61 7.19
CA CYS A 14 9.63 -11.82 7.70
C CYS A 14 9.57 -12.65 8.99
N PHE A 15 10.64 -13.31 9.40
CA PHE A 15 10.63 -14.28 10.50
C PHE A 15 11.19 -13.77 11.84
N VAL A 16 11.53 -12.49 11.96
CA VAL A 16 12.33 -11.99 13.11
C VAL A 16 11.47 -11.38 14.24
N PHE A 17 10.15 -11.55 14.28
CA PHE A 17 9.35 -10.95 15.37
C PHE A 17 8.59 -12.01 16.14
N SER A 18 9.18 -12.45 17.27
CA SER A 18 8.50 -13.19 18.34
C SER A 18 8.07 -12.19 19.43
N GLN A 19 7.05 -11.39 19.16
CA GLN A 19 6.32 -10.68 20.20
C GLN A 19 4.92 -11.28 20.25
N ASP A 20 4.35 -11.45 21.44
CA ASP A 20 2.93 -11.77 21.60
C ASP A 20 2.13 -10.59 21.05
N MET A 21 1.67 -10.71 19.81
CA MET A 21 0.87 -9.70 19.12
C MET A 21 -0.58 -10.15 19.09
N SER A 22 -1.51 -9.27 19.44
CA SER A 22 -2.91 -9.49 19.14
C SER A 22 -3.08 -9.65 17.61
N GLN A 23 -3.77 -10.72 17.19
CA GLN A 23 -3.96 -11.02 15.77
C GLN A 23 -5.39 -10.72 15.36
N ASP A 24 -5.54 -10.09 14.21
CA ASP A 24 -6.84 -9.83 13.60
C ASP A 24 -6.81 -10.18 12.11
N PHE A 25 -8.01 -10.35 11.53
CA PHE A 25 -8.20 -10.56 10.11
C PHE A 25 -9.19 -9.53 9.56
N GLY A 26 -8.88 -9.02 8.36
CA GLY A 26 -9.75 -8.07 7.68
C GLY A 26 -9.78 -8.27 6.17
N THR A 27 -10.75 -7.65 5.52
CA THR A 27 -10.85 -7.63 4.05
C THR A 27 -10.78 -6.20 3.52
N TRP A 28 -10.07 -6.01 2.39
CA TRP A 28 -9.95 -4.72 1.72
C TRP A 28 -10.44 -4.83 0.28
N THR A 29 -11.59 -4.25 0.00
CA THR A 29 -12.19 -4.23 -1.33
C THR A 29 -11.99 -2.88 -1.97
N LYS A 30 -11.45 -2.84 -3.19
CA LYS A 30 -11.06 -1.61 -3.88
C LYS A 30 -11.54 -1.57 -5.31
N ILE A 31 -12.04 -0.40 -5.71
CA ILE A 31 -12.24 -0.02 -7.11
C ILE A 31 -11.23 1.09 -7.43
N LYS A 32 -10.56 0.95 -8.56
CA LYS A 32 -9.57 1.92 -9.05
C LYS A 32 -9.92 2.30 -10.48
N SER A 33 -10.02 3.60 -10.75
CA SER A 33 -10.23 4.16 -12.08
C SER A 33 -8.99 4.94 -12.51
N ASP A 34 -8.37 4.55 -13.60
CA ASP A 34 -7.17 5.18 -14.16
C ASP A 34 -7.53 5.94 -15.46
N PHE A 35 -7.45 7.26 -15.43
CA PHE A 35 -7.71 8.15 -16.56
C PHE A 35 -6.38 8.62 -17.15
N LYS A 36 -6.12 8.23 -18.40
CA LYS A 36 -4.90 8.63 -19.10
C LYS A 36 -5.10 9.99 -19.78
N ILE A 37 -4.42 11.04 -19.26
CA ILE A 37 -4.49 12.39 -19.83
C ILE A 37 -3.55 12.48 -21.06
N ASN A 38 -2.31 11.96 -20.94
CA ASN A 38 -1.35 11.90 -22.04
C ASN A 38 -0.31 10.78 -21.79
N LYS A 39 0.74 10.70 -22.65
CA LYS A 39 1.78 9.65 -22.53
C LYS A 39 2.54 9.69 -21.19
N LYS A 40 2.60 10.83 -20.50
CA LYS A 40 3.36 11.01 -19.24
C LYS A 40 2.48 11.25 -18.02
N THR A 41 1.23 11.61 -18.19
CA THR A 41 0.34 12.09 -17.11
C THR A 41 -0.93 11.28 -17.06
N SER A 42 -1.36 10.90 -15.87
CA SER A 42 -2.64 10.25 -15.62
C SER A 42 -3.25 10.72 -14.30
N PHE A 43 -4.54 10.64 -14.21
CA PHE A 43 -5.31 10.84 -13.00
C PHE A 43 -5.84 9.48 -12.53
N THR A 44 -5.84 9.23 -11.21
CA THR A 44 -6.35 7.98 -10.65
C THR A 44 -7.33 8.31 -9.52
N ASN A 45 -8.51 7.73 -9.57
CA ASN A 45 -9.41 7.63 -8.42
C ASN A 45 -9.31 6.22 -7.81
N LYS A 46 -9.39 6.13 -6.47
CA LYS A 46 -9.45 4.86 -5.73
C LYS A 46 -10.49 4.99 -4.63
N THR A 47 -11.42 4.06 -4.61
CA THR A 47 -12.37 3.91 -3.51
C THR A 47 -12.14 2.54 -2.86
N GLU A 48 -12.05 2.49 -1.53
CA GLU A 48 -11.74 1.25 -0.80
C GLU A 48 -12.54 1.19 0.50
N VAL A 49 -13.12 0.03 0.74
CA VAL A 49 -13.72 -0.37 2.03
C VAL A 49 -12.75 -1.32 2.72
N ARG A 50 -12.59 -1.16 4.01
CA ARG A 50 -11.77 -2.01 4.88
C ARG A 50 -12.56 -2.51 6.06
N THR A 51 -12.36 -3.76 6.40
CA THR A 51 -12.92 -4.36 7.60
C THR A 51 -11.83 -4.73 8.59
N LEU A 52 -12.22 -4.93 9.83
CA LEU A 52 -11.47 -5.48 10.96
C LEU A 52 -12.35 -6.49 11.72
N ASP A 53 -11.86 -6.99 12.84
CA ASP A 53 -12.57 -7.90 13.74
C ASP A 53 -13.10 -9.12 12.96
N ASN A 54 -12.17 -9.91 12.43
CA ASN A 54 -12.45 -11.06 11.57
C ASN A 54 -13.40 -10.73 10.39
N SER A 55 -13.26 -9.52 9.84
CA SER A 55 -14.08 -8.96 8.75
C SER A 55 -15.53 -8.64 9.14
N SER A 56 -15.91 -8.67 10.41
CA SER A 56 -17.27 -8.40 10.90
C SER A 56 -17.61 -6.90 10.90
N GLN A 57 -16.59 -6.02 11.05
CA GLN A 57 -16.80 -4.59 11.19
C GLN A 57 -16.11 -3.79 10.09
N ILE A 58 -16.82 -2.81 9.52
CA ILE A 58 -16.20 -1.82 8.63
C ILE A 58 -15.37 -0.88 9.49
N SER A 59 -14.05 -0.90 9.29
CA SER A 59 -13.12 -0.01 10.01
C SER A 59 -12.90 1.31 9.31
N GLN A 60 -12.94 1.29 7.97
CA GLN A 60 -12.63 2.46 7.18
C GLN A 60 -13.26 2.37 5.79
N PHE A 61 -13.81 3.51 5.36
CA PHE A 61 -14.08 3.80 3.96
C PHE A 61 -13.20 4.96 3.51
N TYR A 62 -12.66 4.93 2.31
CA TYR A 62 -11.97 6.09 1.75
C TYR A 62 -12.13 6.23 0.24
N THR A 63 -12.05 7.48 -0.22
CA THR A 63 -11.77 7.82 -1.60
C THR A 63 -10.46 8.58 -1.71
N GLN A 64 -9.70 8.33 -2.76
CA GLN A 64 -8.40 8.96 -3.02
C GLN A 64 -8.32 9.41 -4.46
N PHE A 65 -7.87 10.63 -4.65
CA PHE A 65 -7.56 11.24 -5.92
C PHE A 65 -6.05 11.39 -6.06
N SER A 66 -5.50 11.00 -7.19
CA SER A 66 -4.05 11.03 -7.41
C SER A 66 -3.73 11.58 -8.80
N PHE A 67 -2.81 12.52 -8.85
CA PHE A 67 -2.22 13.02 -10.07
C PHE A 67 -0.85 12.37 -10.23
N ASN A 68 -0.64 11.64 -11.35
CA ASN A 68 0.57 10.86 -11.58
C ASN A 68 1.32 11.42 -12.77
N LYS A 69 2.65 11.58 -12.64
CA LYS A 69 3.53 12.06 -13.72
C LYS A 69 4.77 11.17 -13.87
N LYS A 70 5.00 10.68 -15.07
CA LYS A 70 6.27 10.02 -15.44
C LYS A 70 7.31 11.10 -15.71
N LEU A 71 8.35 11.15 -14.92
CA LEU A 71 9.46 12.09 -15.10
C LEU A 71 10.37 11.58 -16.23
N ASN A 72 10.67 10.28 -16.23
CA ASN A 72 11.40 9.60 -17.30
C ASN A 72 10.98 8.12 -17.39
N LYS A 73 11.72 7.27 -18.14
CA LYS A 73 11.42 5.84 -18.30
C LYS A 73 11.52 5.04 -17.01
N LYS A 74 12.29 5.52 -16.00
CA LYS A 74 12.57 4.82 -14.75
C LYS A 74 11.95 5.50 -13.54
N LEU A 75 11.63 6.80 -13.60
CA LEU A 75 11.19 7.61 -12.46
C LEU A 75 9.81 8.20 -12.69
N SER A 76 8.95 8.09 -11.69
CA SER A 76 7.64 8.71 -11.68
C SER A 76 7.32 9.31 -10.31
N THR A 77 6.48 10.34 -10.29
CA THR A 77 5.94 10.93 -9.06
C THR A 77 4.42 10.90 -9.07
N SER A 78 3.82 10.90 -7.89
CA SER A 78 2.37 10.96 -7.71
C SER A 78 2.05 11.81 -6.50
N PHE A 79 1.21 12.81 -6.68
CA PHE A 79 0.62 13.58 -5.59
C PHE A 79 -0.82 13.09 -5.37
N ALA A 80 -1.21 12.87 -4.12
CA ALA A 80 -2.52 12.33 -3.80
C ALA A 80 -3.14 12.94 -2.55
N MET A 81 -4.46 13.13 -2.63
CA MET A 81 -5.34 13.46 -1.53
C MET A 81 -6.27 12.28 -1.26
N ARG A 82 -6.48 11.94 0.02
CA ARG A 82 -7.39 10.89 0.46
C ARG A 82 -8.31 11.41 1.54
N LEU A 83 -9.60 11.24 1.30
CA LEU A 83 -10.67 11.48 2.27
C LEU A 83 -11.03 10.14 2.91
N ARG A 84 -11.02 10.07 4.24
CA ARG A 84 -11.26 8.84 4.99
C ARG A 84 -12.39 9.03 6.00
N LEU A 85 -13.31 8.09 6.05
CA LEU A 85 -14.24 7.90 7.14
C LEU A 85 -13.71 6.73 7.97
N LEU A 86 -13.31 7.00 9.20
CA LEU A 86 -12.82 6.02 10.16
C LEU A 86 -13.97 5.66 11.10
N ASN A 87 -14.27 4.38 11.22
CA ASN A 87 -15.22 3.89 12.23
C ASN A 87 -14.52 3.89 13.59
N LYS A 88 -15.14 4.56 14.56
CA LYS A 88 -14.72 4.64 15.97
C LYS A 88 -15.91 4.22 16.81
N GLU A 89 -15.93 3.01 17.28
CA GLU A 89 -16.96 2.33 18.08
C GLU A 89 -18.37 2.94 18.07
N TYR A 90 -18.51 4.25 18.27
CA TYR A 90 -19.80 4.97 18.37
C TYR A 90 -19.96 6.13 17.39
N SER A 91 -18.96 6.37 16.50
CA SER A 91 -18.99 7.51 15.58
C SER A 91 -18.11 7.29 14.36
N TYR A 92 -18.36 8.09 13.32
CA TYR A 92 -17.47 8.16 12.15
C TYR A 92 -16.62 9.43 12.23
N LEU A 93 -15.31 9.26 12.18
CA LEU A 93 -14.36 10.36 12.13
C LEU A 93 -13.93 10.64 10.70
N LEU A 94 -14.11 11.87 10.23
CA LEU A 94 -13.53 12.32 8.97
C LEU A 94 -12.05 12.63 9.18
N ALA A 95 -11.20 12.03 8.40
CA ALA A 95 -9.76 12.25 8.41
C ALA A 95 -9.22 12.40 6.99
N ASN A 96 -8.27 13.28 6.80
CA ASN A 96 -7.66 13.56 5.52
C ASN A 96 -6.22 13.08 5.49
N ARG A 97 -5.75 12.73 4.30
CA ARG A 97 -4.35 12.35 4.07
C ARG A 97 -3.86 12.96 2.78
N PHE A 98 -2.72 13.63 2.86
CA PHE A 98 -1.96 14.00 1.67
C PHE A 98 -0.68 13.20 1.61
N HIS A 99 -0.25 12.85 0.40
CA HIS A 99 1.03 12.20 0.23
C HIS A 99 1.61 12.47 -1.16
N ASN A 100 2.92 12.46 -1.21
CA ASN A 100 3.70 12.43 -2.44
C ASN A 100 4.46 11.10 -2.52
N ASP A 101 4.42 10.46 -3.70
CA ASP A 101 5.18 9.26 -4.01
C ASP A 101 6.27 9.59 -5.02
N LEU A 102 7.49 9.19 -4.75
CA LEU A 102 8.55 9.08 -5.73
C LEU A 102 8.82 7.60 -5.98
N THR A 103 8.65 7.13 -7.22
CA THR A 103 8.81 5.71 -7.55
C THR A 103 9.87 5.52 -8.63
N PHE A 104 10.90 4.76 -8.30
CA PHE A 104 11.89 4.25 -9.22
C PHE A 104 11.48 2.85 -9.70
N LYS A 105 11.60 2.61 -11.02
CA LYS A 105 11.30 1.34 -11.66
C LYS A 105 12.50 0.84 -12.43
N HIS A 106 12.88 -0.41 -12.20
CA HIS A 106 13.87 -1.12 -13.00
C HIS A 106 13.26 -2.38 -13.60
N LYS A 107 13.61 -2.69 -14.86
CA LYS A 107 13.11 -3.88 -15.57
C LYS A 107 14.28 -4.76 -15.98
N ILE A 108 14.18 -6.05 -15.64
CA ILE A 108 15.14 -7.08 -16.05
C ILE A 108 14.31 -8.23 -16.64
N SER A 109 14.25 -8.33 -17.96
CA SER A 109 13.37 -9.28 -18.66
C SER A 109 11.91 -9.11 -18.20
N ASP A 110 11.30 -10.16 -17.66
CA ASP A 110 9.93 -10.15 -17.16
C ASP A 110 9.81 -9.76 -15.68
N LEU A 111 10.95 -9.53 -15.02
CA LEU A 111 11.01 -9.05 -13.63
C LEU A 111 11.05 -7.52 -13.59
N TYR A 112 10.22 -6.94 -12.74
CA TYR A 112 10.16 -5.51 -12.48
C TYR A 112 10.44 -5.27 -11.00
N LEU A 113 11.42 -4.42 -10.73
CA LEU A 113 11.73 -3.91 -9.40
C LEU A 113 11.17 -2.50 -9.29
N TYR A 114 10.44 -2.22 -8.20
CA TYR A 114 9.96 -0.89 -7.87
C TYR A 114 10.44 -0.52 -6.47
N PHE A 115 11.10 0.62 -6.36
CA PHE A 115 11.39 1.27 -5.09
C PHE A 115 10.56 2.53 -4.98
N ARG A 116 9.76 2.65 -3.91
CA ARG A 116 8.93 3.82 -3.68
C ARG A 116 9.28 4.47 -2.36
N LEU A 117 9.50 5.77 -2.38
CA LEU A 117 9.54 6.65 -1.23
C LEU A 117 8.23 7.43 -1.18
N ARG A 118 7.60 7.52 -0.01
CA ARG A 118 6.37 8.27 0.23
C ARG A 118 6.51 9.15 1.44
N THR A 119 6.35 10.46 1.24
CA THR A 119 6.12 11.45 2.29
C THR A 119 4.62 11.62 2.48
N GLN A 120 4.11 11.48 3.70
CA GLN A 120 2.69 11.47 4.01
C GLN A 120 2.39 12.30 5.24
N ILE A 121 1.28 13.03 5.21
CA ILE A 121 0.67 13.67 6.36
C ILE A 121 -0.77 13.21 6.53
N ASN A 122 -1.11 12.80 7.74
CA ASN A 122 -2.48 12.51 8.17
C ASN A 122 -3.00 13.68 9.00
N PHE A 123 -4.09 14.28 8.55
CA PHE A 123 -4.83 15.27 9.30
C PHE A 123 -5.99 14.58 10.01
N ASN A 124 -6.00 14.64 11.33
CA ASN A 124 -7.05 14.10 12.17
C ASN A 124 -7.74 15.26 12.86
N LEU A 125 -9.09 15.34 12.81
CA LEU A 125 -9.83 16.48 13.35
C LEU A 125 -9.68 16.63 14.87
N ASN A 126 -9.45 15.53 15.59
CA ASN A 126 -9.46 15.51 17.07
C ASN A 126 -8.13 15.02 17.68
N SER A 127 -7.05 14.97 16.91
CA SER A 127 -5.73 14.57 17.40
C SER A 127 -4.62 15.26 16.62
N SER A 128 -3.38 15.15 17.11
CA SER A 128 -2.21 15.68 16.42
C SER A 128 -2.05 15.11 15.02
N ASN A 129 -1.52 15.91 14.12
CA ASN A 129 -1.17 15.46 12.77
C ASN A 129 0.00 14.49 12.83
N GLU A 130 -0.07 13.45 12.01
CA GLU A 130 0.97 12.44 11.91
C GLU A 130 1.73 12.59 10.60
N PHE A 131 3.04 12.66 10.68
CA PHE A 131 3.93 12.70 9.54
C PHE A 131 4.65 11.37 9.38
N TYR A 132 4.65 10.82 8.18
CA TYR A 132 5.31 9.54 7.87
C TYR A 132 6.19 9.66 6.65
N GLU A 133 7.38 9.05 6.75
CA GLU A 133 8.12 8.57 5.59
C GLU A 133 7.88 7.06 5.44
N ARG A 134 7.62 6.61 4.21
CA ARG A 134 7.34 5.20 3.93
C ARG A 134 8.18 4.74 2.76
N THR A 135 8.95 3.69 2.98
CA THR A 135 9.73 3.06 1.92
C THR A 135 9.08 1.74 1.52
N ARG A 136 9.00 1.45 0.23
CA ARG A 136 8.48 0.17 -0.27
C ARG A 136 9.36 -0.37 -1.38
N LEU A 137 9.80 -1.60 -1.20
CA LEU A 137 10.41 -2.42 -2.25
C LEU A 137 9.38 -3.42 -2.75
N LYS A 138 9.12 -3.43 -4.07
CA LYS A 138 8.17 -4.36 -4.72
C LYS A 138 8.88 -5.06 -5.87
N LEU A 139 8.77 -6.39 -5.89
CA LEU A 139 9.13 -7.25 -7.01
C LEU A 139 7.84 -7.69 -7.72
N LYS A 140 7.81 -7.57 -9.04
CA LYS A 140 6.70 -8.04 -9.86
C LYS A 140 7.26 -8.87 -11.01
N TYR A 141 6.80 -10.11 -11.15
CA TYR A 141 7.16 -11.03 -12.22
C TYR A 141 5.96 -11.24 -13.15
N LYS A 142 6.15 -11.03 -14.45
CA LYS A 142 5.14 -11.34 -15.46
C LYS A 142 5.27 -12.81 -15.87
N ILE A 143 4.29 -13.62 -15.49
CA ILE A 143 4.22 -15.02 -15.90
C ILE A 143 3.90 -15.13 -17.39
N ASN A 144 2.97 -14.29 -17.85
CA ASN A 144 2.59 -14.15 -19.26
C ASN A 144 2.00 -12.75 -19.51
N LYS A 145 1.39 -12.54 -20.69
CA LYS A 145 0.80 -11.25 -21.07
C LYS A 145 -0.35 -10.82 -20.15
N LYS A 146 -1.10 -11.78 -19.55
CA LYS A 146 -2.28 -11.51 -18.73
C LYS A 146 -2.02 -11.64 -17.23
N ILE A 147 -1.06 -12.46 -16.79
CA ILE A 147 -0.87 -12.80 -15.39
C ILE A 147 0.48 -12.26 -14.90
N ALA A 148 0.44 -11.59 -13.78
CA ALA A 148 1.64 -11.18 -13.07
C ALA A 148 1.51 -11.46 -11.57
N PHE A 149 2.56 -12.03 -10.99
CA PHE A 149 2.72 -12.22 -9.55
C PHE A 149 3.59 -11.09 -8.98
N TYR A 150 3.36 -10.71 -7.72
CA TYR A 150 4.21 -9.75 -7.04
C TYR A 150 4.31 -10.00 -5.55
N THR A 151 5.40 -9.52 -4.98
CA THR A 151 5.59 -9.38 -3.53
C THR A 151 6.17 -8.01 -3.21
N TYR A 152 5.94 -7.52 -1.98
CA TYR A 152 6.56 -6.29 -1.51
C TYR A 152 6.72 -6.27 0.00
N GLN A 153 7.72 -5.50 0.44
CA GLN A 153 7.91 -5.08 1.82
C GLN A 153 7.80 -3.56 1.89
N GLU A 154 7.11 -3.04 2.90
CA GLU A 154 6.95 -1.63 3.16
C GLU A 154 7.20 -1.33 4.63
N LEU A 155 7.98 -0.30 4.89
CA LEU A 155 8.31 0.21 6.22
C LEU A 155 7.69 1.59 6.39
N TYR A 156 7.21 1.85 7.59
CA TYR A 156 6.65 3.14 8.00
C TYR A 156 7.55 3.74 9.05
N PHE A 157 8.00 4.95 8.81
CA PHE A 157 8.82 5.72 9.71
C PHE A 157 8.02 6.94 10.17
N LEU A 158 7.67 6.97 11.46
CA LEU A 158 6.94 8.07 12.07
C LEU A 158 7.90 9.22 12.34
N LEU A 159 7.54 10.43 11.85
CA LEU A 159 8.22 11.68 12.07
C LEU A 159 7.36 12.50 13.06
N SER A 160 7.52 12.28 14.36
CA SER A 160 6.77 13.03 15.38
C SER A 160 7.60 14.18 15.93
N PRO A 161 7.02 15.40 16.07
CA PRO A 161 7.72 16.53 16.68
C PRO A 161 7.97 16.36 18.18
N SER A 162 7.14 15.57 18.87
CA SER A 162 7.15 15.42 20.34
C SER A 162 7.76 14.09 20.82
N GLU A 163 8.03 13.16 19.95
CA GLU A 163 8.52 11.83 20.29
C GLU A 163 9.76 11.45 19.48
N ARG A 164 10.41 10.37 19.87
CA ARG A 164 11.55 9.85 19.11
C ARG A 164 11.08 9.38 17.74
N TYR A 165 11.81 9.72 16.69
CA TYR A 165 11.62 9.17 15.35
C TYR A 165 11.84 7.67 15.38
N PHE A 166 10.88 6.89 14.88
CA PHE A 166 11.00 5.43 14.91
C PHE A 166 10.18 4.75 13.80
N TYR A 167 10.57 3.53 13.52
CA TYR A 167 9.75 2.62 12.70
C TYR A 167 8.63 2.05 13.58
N ASP A 168 7.39 2.32 13.22
CA ASP A 168 6.20 1.92 13.98
C ASP A 168 5.42 0.80 13.32
N LYS A 169 5.67 0.54 12.02
CA LYS A 169 4.86 -0.42 11.27
C LYS A 169 5.60 -1.03 10.08
N THR A 170 5.39 -2.31 9.89
CA THR A 170 5.78 -3.01 8.67
C THR A 170 4.57 -3.52 7.91
N ARG A 171 4.71 -3.69 6.61
CA ARG A 171 3.72 -4.33 5.76
C ARG A 171 4.40 -5.22 4.73
N PHE A 172 4.09 -6.50 4.81
CA PHE A 172 4.43 -7.47 3.77
C PHE A 172 3.21 -7.74 2.92
N GLY A 173 3.38 -7.93 1.62
CA GLY A 173 2.27 -8.24 0.71
C GLY A 173 2.70 -9.15 -0.42
N ILE A 174 1.84 -10.10 -0.74
CA ILE A 174 1.92 -10.91 -1.96
C ILE A 174 0.62 -10.78 -2.74
N GLY A 175 0.65 -10.93 -4.05
CA GLY A 175 -0.57 -10.87 -4.83
C GLY A 175 -0.38 -11.28 -6.27
N ILE A 176 -1.51 -11.54 -6.90
CA ILE A 176 -1.63 -11.87 -8.30
C ILE A 176 -2.48 -10.81 -9.00
N GLN A 177 -2.06 -10.41 -10.18
CA GLN A 177 -2.78 -9.51 -11.07
C GLN A 177 -3.15 -10.27 -12.33
N TYR A 178 -4.41 -10.12 -12.75
CA TYR A 178 -4.96 -10.71 -13.96
C TYR A 178 -5.53 -9.60 -14.85
N GLU A 179 -5.03 -9.49 -16.08
CA GLU A 179 -5.58 -8.59 -17.11
C GLU A 179 -6.77 -9.31 -17.78
N LEU A 180 -7.99 -8.96 -17.34
CA LEU A 180 -9.22 -9.52 -17.88
C LEU A 180 -9.39 -9.13 -19.35
N ASN A 181 -9.21 -7.83 -19.64
CA ASN A 181 -9.18 -7.25 -20.97
C ASN A 181 -8.28 -5.99 -20.96
N LYS A 182 -8.21 -5.25 -22.09
CA LYS A 182 -7.36 -4.05 -22.21
C LYS A 182 -7.71 -2.94 -21.21
N GLU A 183 -8.95 -2.90 -20.77
CA GLU A 183 -9.51 -1.85 -19.92
C GLU A 183 -9.64 -2.28 -18.47
N THR A 184 -9.65 -3.58 -18.17
CA THR A 184 -9.95 -4.09 -16.82
C THR A 184 -8.87 -5.04 -16.31
N ASP A 185 -8.31 -4.73 -15.14
CA ASP A 185 -7.43 -5.62 -14.37
C ASP A 185 -8.11 -6.02 -13.05
N LEU A 186 -7.92 -7.27 -12.66
CA LEU A 186 -8.29 -7.82 -11.36
C LEU A 186 -7.02 -8.07 -10.55
N GLU A 187 -7.08 -7.85 -9.24
CA GLU A 187 -5.99 -8.15 -8.30
C GLU A 187 -6.56 -8.81 -7.06
N ILE A 188 -5.96 -9.92 -6.66
CA ILE A 188 -6.14 -10.54 -5.35
C ILE A 188 -4.79 -10.50 -4.65
N LYS A 189 -4.80 -10.17 -3.34
CA LYS A 189 -3.59 -10.06 -2.54
C LYS A 189 -3.83 -10.47 -1.11
N TYR A 190 -2.77 -10.95 -0.48
CA TYR A 190 -2.67 -11.11 0.96
C TYR A 190 -1.67 -10.09 1.50
N LEU A 191 -1.99 -9.50 2.64
CA LEU A 191 -1.12 -8.57 3.37
C LEU A 191 -0.99 -9.02 4.80
N LYS A 192 0.22 -8.94 5.34
CA LYS A 192 0.48 -8.98 6.78
C LYS A 192 0.99 -7.61 7.20
N ILE A 193 0.33 -7.00 8.16
CA ILE A 193 0.65 -5.67 8.70
C ILE A 193 0.97 -5.87 10.17
N ASN A 194 2.18 -5.52 10.59
CA ASN A 194 2.59 -5.63 11.99
C ASN A 194 2.95 -4.24 12.50
N ASP A 195 2.45 -3.91 13.67
CA ASP A 195 3.00 -2.82 14.46
C ASP A 195 4.33 -3.27 15.06
N ILE A 196 5.28 -2.34 15.16
CA ILE A 196 6.63 -2.59 15.72
C ILE A 196 7.01 -1.40 16.59
N ASN A 197 7.83 -1.64 17.62
CA ASN A 197 8.32 -0.60 18.54
C ASN A 197 7.21 0.21 19.22
N VAL A 198 6.06 -0.39 19.47
CA VAL A 198 4.92 0.19 20.19
C VAL A 198 4.59 -0.69 21.41
N GLU A 199 3.94 -0.12 22.43
CA GLU A 199 3.66 -0.81 23.70
C GLU A 199 2.76 -2.04 23.53
N ASN A 200 1.73 -1.95 22.71
CA ASN A 200 0.77 -3.03 22.47
C ASN A 200 0.74 -3.36 20.97
N PRO A 201 1.72 -4.12 20.45
CA PRO A 201 1.81 -4.38 19.03
C PRO A 201 0.67 -5.27 18.56
N SER A 202 0.11 -4.94 17.39
CA SER A 202 -0.92 -5.73 16.74
C SER A 202 -0.44 -6.27 15.39
N SER A 203 -1.03 -7.37 14.95
CA SER A 203 -0.84 -7.96 13.64
C SER A 203 -2.18 -8.09 12.92
N LEU A 204 -2.30 -7.49 11.74
CA LEU A 204 -3.48 -7.59 10.91
C LEU A 204 -3.17 -8.39 9.65
N ASN A 205 -3.90 -9.47 9.45
CA ASN A 205 -3.89 -10.25 8.23
C ASN A 205 -5.03 -9.74 7.32
N VAL A 206 -4.75 -9.49 6.05
CA VAL A 206 -5.73 -8.89 5.14
C VAL A 206 -5.82 -9.68 3.85
N LEU A 207 -7.03 -10.05 3.47
CA LEU A 207 -7.34 -10.46 2.11
C LEU A 207 -7.85 -9.24 1.33
N GLY A 208 -7.18 -8.91 0.23
CA GLY A 208 -7.54 -7.74 -0.57
C GLY A 208 -7.96 -8.11 -1.99
N ALA A 209 -9.02 -7.48 -2.47
CA ALA A 209 -9.46 -7.54 -3.86
C ALA A 209 -9.45 -6.14 -4.49
N THR A 210 -9.02 -6.04 -5.74
CA THR A 210 -9.03 -4.77 -6.49
C THR A 210 -9.52 -5.00 -7.90
N VAL A 211 -10.46 -4.17 -8.34
CA VAL A 211 -10.81 -4.01 -9.75
C VAL A 211 -10.22 -2.70 -10.23
N THR A 212 -9.46 -2.72 -11.32
CA THR A 212 -8.93 -1.51 -11.97
C THR A 212 -9.58 -1.35 -13.33
N ILE A 213 -10.17 -0.17 -13.58
CA ILE A 213 -10.74 0.23 -14.86
C ILE A 213 -9.85 1.32 -15.46
N LYS A 214 -9.49 1.19 -16.73
CA LYS A 214 -8.60 2.10 -17.46
C LYS A 214 -9.38 2.81 -18.55
N PHE A 215 -9.23 4.14 -18.60
CA PHE A 215 -9.86 5.04 -19.58
C PHE A 215 -8.80 5.78 -20.39
#